data_a5282c7cafa80c9d4bf462bbc8be92af
#
_entry.id   a5282c7cafa80c9d4bf462bbc8be92af
#
_cell.length_a   1.000
_cell.length_b   1.000
_cell.length_c   1.000
_cell.angle_alpha   90.00
_cell.angle_beta   90.00
_cell.angle_gamma   90.00
#
_symmetry.space_group_name_H-M   'P 1'
#
loop_
_entity.id
_entity.type
_entity.pdbx_description
1 polymer ?
#
loop_
_entity_poly.entity_id
_entity_poly.type
_entity_poly.pdbx_seq_one_letter_code
_entity_poly.pdbx_strand_id
1 'polypeptide(L)'
;IKTKTPQANLHVVGNVYVSSNLTVDTDTFHVDSINNSVGIETKNPDANLHVVGNVYVSSNLTVDTNTLHVDVESDHVGINTVNPVAELHVVGNAYVSSNVTIADTTTTTSKTTGAVKITGGLGVGGNIHATHVNFEDVVADSIVVEDTTVSSSKTTGAVKIAGGLGVSGALFGSTAELDGITKVTNSTASSAK
;
A
#
# COMPACT_ATOMS: atom_id res chain seq x y z
N ILE A 1 -38.60 -12.39 40.73
CA ILE A 1 -39.30 -13.67 40.55
C ILE A 1 -38.35 -14.77 41.01
N LYS A 2 -38.82 -15.71 41.82
CA LYS A 2 -38.03 -16.77 42.49
C LYS A 2 -36.94 -16.25 43.44
N THR A 3 -37.05 -15.02 43.97
CA THR A 3 -36.18 -14.50 45.03
C THR A 3 -37.03 -13.91 46.17
N LYS A 4 -36.57 -14.10 47.40
CA LYS A 4 -37.19 -13.54 48.61
C LYS A 4 -36.56 -12.16 48.96
N THR A 5 -35.43 -11.85 48.38
CA THR A 5 -34.69 -10.59 48.59
C THR A 5 -34.40 -9.96 47.23
N PRO A 6 -35.40 -9.33 46.58
CA PRO A 6 -35.17 -8.67 45.29
C PRO A 6 -34.23 -7.49 45.47
N GLN A 7 -33.25 -7.36 44.56
CA GLN A 7 -32.26 -6.25 44.51
C GLN A 7 -32.68 -5.14 43.53
N ALA A 8 -33.84 -5.31 42.87
CA ALA A 8 -34.42 -4.36 41.92
C ALA A 8 -35.94 -4.55 41.87
N ASN A 9 -36.69 -3.62 41.26
CA ASN A 9 -38.15 -3.72 41.09
C ASN A 9 -38.56 -5.01 40.36
N LEU A 10 -37.73 -5.47 39.43
CA LEU A 10 -37.84 -6.80 38.82
C LEU A 10 -36.50 -7.54 38.99
N HIS A 11 -36.48 -8.54 39.83
CA HIS A 11 -35.34 -9.44 40.00
C HIS A 11 -35.77 -10.88 39.64
N VAL A 12 -35.20 -11.40 38.56
CA VAL A 12 -35.47 -12.78 38.07
C VAL A 12 -34.25 -13.65 38.31
N VAL A 13 -34.40 -14.69 39.08
CA VAL A 13 -33.41 -15.76 39.24
C VAL A 13 -33.80 -16.89 38.29
N GLY A 14 -33.18 -16.97 37.14
CA GLY A 14 -33.45 -17.90 36.04
C GLY A 14 -33.56 -17.17 34.69
N ASN A 15 -34.15 -17.85 33.72
CA ASN A 15 -34.30 -17.35 32.36
C ASN A 15 -35.51 -16.42 32.21
N VAL A 16 -35.42 -15.45 31.34
CA VAL A 16 -36.53 -14.63 30.85
C VAL A 16 -36.80 -14.99 29.40
N TYR A 17 -38.02 -15.38 29.08
CA TYR A 17 -38.49 -15.59 27.71
C TYR A 17 -39.39 -14.42 27.31
N VAL A 18 -39.00 -13.72 26.26
CA VAL A 18 -39.76 -12.62 25.68
C VAL A 18 -40.21 -13.05 24.29
N SER A 19 -41.50 -13.17 24.05
CA SER A 19 -42.11 -13.68 22.82
C SER A 19 -42.35 -12.56 21.75
N SER A 20 -41.96 -11.33 22.05
CA SER A 20 -42.08 -10.18 21.17
C SER A 20 -40.86 -9.29 21.35
N ASN A 21 -40.97 -8.02 21.02
CA ASN A 21 -39.85 -7.06 21.16
C ASN A 21 -39.44 -6.87 22.62
N LEU A 22 -38.16 -6.70 22.86
CA LEU A 22 -37.62 -6.25 24.13
C LEU A 22 -37.00 -4.85 23.93
N THR A 23 -37.46 -3.89 24.70
CA THR A 23 -36.91 -2.56 24.72
C THR A 23 -36.46 -2.19 26.13
N VAL A 24 -35.23 -1.71 26.26
CA VAL A 24 -34.69 -1.14 27.49
C VAL A 24 -34.55 0.36 27.27
N ASP A 25 -35.22 1.14 28.12
CA ASP A 25 -35.41 2.58 27.89
C ASP A 25 -36.12 2.83 26.55
N THR A 26 -35.94 3.93 25.91
CA THR A 26 -36.63 4.25 24.64
C THR A 26 -35.91 3.63 23.44
N ASP A 27 -34.59 3.64 23.45
CA ASP A 27 -33.74 3.27 22.32
C ASP A 27 -32.36 2.66 22.73
N THR A 28 -32.02 2.70 24.02
CA THR A 28 -30.72 2.22 24.53
C THR A 28 -30.40 0.79 24.11
N PHE A 29 -31.37 -0.12 24.21
CA PHE A 29 -31.25 -1.48 23.68
C PHE A 29 -32.64 -1.96 23.20
N HIS A 30 -32.72 -2.29 21.93
CA HIS A 30 -33.95 -2.76 21.33
C HIS A 30 -33.73 -4.04 20.55
N VAL A 31 -34.55 -5.08 20.85
CA VAL A 31 -34.63 -6.30 20.04
C VAL A 31 -35.95 -6.28 19.31
N ASP A 32 -35.89 -6.20 18.00
CA ASP A 32 -37.04 -6.27 17.10
C ASP A 32 -37.20 -7.72 16.61
N SER A 33 -38.19 -8.38 17.15
CA SER A 33 -38.50 -9.81 16.83
C SER A 33 -39.15 -9.95 15.44
N ILE A 34 -39.70 -8.87 14.87
CA ILE A 34 -40.37 -8.89 13.56
C ILE A 34 -39.33 -8.87 12.47
N ASN A 35 -38.32 -7.97 12.61
CA ASN A 35 -37.27 -7.76 11.63
C ASN A 35 -35.98 -8.54 11.95
N ASN A 36 -35.97 -9.33 13.03
CA ASN A 36 -34.81 -10.10 13.50
C ASN A 36 -33.55 -9.23 13.67
N SER A 37 -33.69 -8.08 14.31
CA SER A 37 -32.63 -7.13 14.48
C SER A 37 -32.47 -6.62 15.91
N VAL A 38 -31.26 -6.14 16.22
CA VAL A 38 -30.90 -5.54 17.50
C VAL A 38 -30.40 -4.13 17.27
N GLY A 39 -30.98 -3.16 17.96
CA GLY A 39 -30.55 -1.78 17.99
C GLY A 39 -29.89 -1.43 19.33
N ILE A 40 -28.77 -0.76 19.29
CA ILE A 40 -28.14 -0.05 20.41
C ILE A 40 -28.21 1.44 20.09
N GLU A 41 -28.80 2.22 21.01
CA GLU A 41 -29.12 3.65 20.81
C GLU A 41 -30.03 3.91 19.57
N THR A 42 -30.80 2.90 19.16
CA THR A 42 -31.83 3.02 18.10
C THR A 42 -32.90 1.95 18.24
N LYS A 43 -34.15 2.36 18.04
CA LYS A 43 -35.29 1.45 17.93
C LYS A 43 -35.68 1.08 16.50
N ASN A 44 -35.02 1.70 15.51
CA ASN A 44 -35.21 1.42 14.09
C ASN A 44 -33.89 0.93 13.48
N PRO A 45 -33.47 -0.31 13.78
CA PRO A 45 -32.22 -0.83 13.22
C PRO A 45 -32.31 -1.08 11.72
N ASP A 46 -31.33 -0.58 10.95
CA ASP A 46 -31.22 -0.76 9.50
C ASP A 46 -30.44 -2.05 9.13
N ALA A 47 -29.98 -2.82 10.12
CA ALA A 47 -29.25 -4.06 9.96
C ALA A 47 -29.58 -5.02 11.11
N ASN A 48 -29.18 -6.30 11.00
CA ASN A 48 -29.40 -7.27 12.08
C ASN A 48 -28.79 -6.85 13.43
N LEU A 49 -27.67 -6.11 13.39
CA LEU A 49 -27.12 -5.37 14.53
C LEU A 49 -26.82 -3.94 14.06
N HIS A 50 -27.52 -2.96 14.62
CA HIS A 50 -27.28 -1.54 14.37
C HIS A 50 -26.90 -0.85 15.67
N VAL A 51 -25.68 -0.30 15.73
CA VAL A 51 -25.18 0.48 16.86
C VAL A 51 -25.03 1.94 16.42
N VAL A 52 -25.75 2.84 17.06
CA VAL A 52 -25.55 4.28 16.89
C VAL A 52 -24.55 4.71 17.94
N GLY A 53 -23.28 4.80 17.57
CA GLY A 53 -22.18 5.11 18.48
C GLY A 53 -20.93 4.26 18.20
N ASN A 54 -20.04 4.20 19.18
CA ASN A 54 -18.79 3.47 19.10
C ASN A 54 -18.95 2.02 19.57
N VAL A 55 -18.23 1.11 18.95
CA VAL A 55 -18.10 -0.28 19.41
C VAL A 55 -16.67 -0.48 19.92
N TYR A 56 -16.53 -0.87 21.18
CA TYR A 56 -15.24 -1.26 21.75
C TYR A 56 -15.16 -2.78 21.86
N VAL A 57 -14.20 -3.36 21.19
CA VAL A 57 -13.91 -4.80 21.21
C VAL A 57 -12.58 -5.00 21.92
N SER A 58 -12.58 -5.65 23.08
CA SER A 58 -11.38 -5.87 23.91
C SER A 58 -10.60 -7.13 23.56
N SER A 59 -11.01 -7.83 22.52
CA SER A 59 -10.36 -9.04 22.00
C SER A 59 -10.38 -8.98 20.47
N ASN A 60 -10.04 -10.10 19.80
CA ASN A 60 -10.02 -10.15 18.35
C ASN A 60 -11.40 -9.82 17.75
N LEU A 61 -11.38 -9.06 16.66
CA LEU A 61 -12.55 -8.84 15.81
C LEU A 61 -12.35 -9.59 14.50
N THR A 62 -13.25 -10.50 14.19
CA THR A 62 -13.27 -11.20 12.91
C THR A 62 -14.59 -10.92 12.20
N VAL A 63 -14.52 -10.42 10.97
CA VAL A 63 -15.67 -10.23 10.08
C VAL A 63 -15.62 -11.32 9.03
N ASP A 64 -16.68 -12.13 8.94
CA ASP A 64 -16.71 -13.37 8.19
C ASP A 64 -15.56 -14.30 8.67
N THR A 65 -15.05 -15.19 7.85
CA THR A 65 -14.00 -16.13 8.28
C THR A 65 -12.61 -15.46 8.27
N ASN A 66 -12.34 -14.59 7.31
CA ASN A 66 -11.02 -13.98 7.08
C ASN A 66 -11.07 -12.62 6.37
N THR A 67 -12.26 -12.10 6.04
CA THR A 67 -12.40 -10.84 5.29
C THR A 67 -11.74 -9.66 5.99
N LEU A 68 -11.94 -9.51 7.28
CA LEU A 68 -11.20 -8.60 8.15
C LEU A 68 -10.93 -9.31 9.47
N HIS A 69 -9.68 -9.36 9.87
CA HIS A 69 -9.27 -9.89 11.17
C HIS A 69 -8.38 -8.86 11.87
N VAL A 70 -8.76 -8.45 13.08
CA VAL A 70 -7.94 -7.66 13.98
C VAL A 70 -7.46 -8.59 15.08
N ASP A 71 -6.16 -8.84 15.10
CA ASP A 71 -5.50 -9.68 16.07
C ASP A 71 -4.85 -8.82 17.15
N VAL A 72 -5.38 -8.88 18.36
CA VAL A 72 -4.88 -8.08 19.49
C VAL A 72 -3.63 -8.67 20.16
N GLU A 73 -3.30 -9.94 19.90
CA GLU A 73 -2.09 -10.56 20.46
C GLU A 73 -0.84 -10.11 19.70
N SER A 74 -0.97 -9.91 18.40
CA SER A 74 0.13 -9.46 17.54
C SER A 74 0.05 -7.97 17.17
N ASP A 75 -1.02 -7.27 17.53
CA ASP A 75 -1.33 -5.88 17.10
C ASP A 75 -1.42 -5.75 15.57
N HIS A 76 -1.90 -6.77 14.86
CA HIS A 76 -1.96 -6.83 13.40
C HIS A 76 -3.40 -6.77 12.86
N VAL A 77 -3.53 -6.27 11.64
CA VAL A 77 -4.77 -6.31 10.86
C VAL A 77 -4.56 -7.16 9.61
N GLY A 78 -5.37 -8.18 9.45
CA GLY A 78 -5.44 -9.03 8.26
C GLY A 78 -6.63 -8.69 7.39
N ILE A 79 -6.42 -8.52 6.10
CA ILE A 79 -7.45 -8.50 5.08
C ILE A 79 -7.32 -9.78 4.27
N ASN A 80 -8.38 -10.58 4.27
CA ASN A 80 -8.42 -11.91 3.66
C ASN A 80 -7.40 -12.90 4.26
N THR A 81 -7.03 -12.72 5.52
CA THR A 81 -6.16 -13.62 6.29
C THR A 81 -6.42 -13.49 7.79
N VAL A 82 -6.39 -14.61 8.52
CA VAL A 82 -6.42 -14.66 9.99
C VAL A 82 -5.04 -14.83 10.62
N ASN A 83 -3.98 -14.92 9.80
CA ASN A 83 -2.60 -15.02 10.26
C ASN A 83 -1.78 -13.87 9.64
N PRO A 84 -2.01 -12.61 10.06
CA PRO A 84 -1.25 -11.49 9.54
C PRO A 84 0.22 -11.57 9.99
N VAL A 85 1.14 -11.35 9.07
CA VAL A 85 2.60 -11.40 9.33
C VAL A 85 3.23 -10.01 9.40
N ALA A 86 2.41 -8.96 9.37
CA ALA A 86 2.77 -7.55 9.50
C ALA A 86 1.57 -6.78 10.06
N GLU A 87 1.80 -5.57 10.59
CA GLU A 87 0.75 -4.69 11.16
C GLU A 87 -0.45 -4.52 10.24
N LEU A 88 -0.24 -4.48 8.93
CA LEU A 88 -1.28 -4.63 7.92
C LEU A 88 -0.86 -5.68 6.88
N HIS A 89 -1.55 -6.80 6.83
CA HIS A 89 -1.35 -7.87 5.85
C HIS A 89 -2.58 -8.03 4.97
N VAL A 90 -2.44 -7.72 3.67
CA VAL A 90 -3.49 -7.91 2.67
C VAL A 90 -3.12 -9.10 1.77
N VAL A 91 -3.94 -10.13 1.79
CA VAL A 91 -3.83 -11.25 0.84
C VAL A 91 -4.77 -10.97 -0.33
N GLY A 92 -4.22 -10.38 -1.37
CA GLY A 92 -4.97 -9.95 -2.56
C GLY A 92 -4.52 -8.59 -3.08
N ASN A 93 -5.41 -7.91 -3.80
CA ASN A 93 -5.15 -6.60 -4.37
C ASN A 93 -5.55 -5.48 -3.39
N ALA A 94 -4.75 -4.43 -3.33
CA ALA A 94 -5.10 -3.18 -2.68
C ALA A 94 -5.32 -2.10 -3.75
N TYR A 95 -6.44 -1.39 -3.69
CA TYR A 95 -6.74 -0.24 -4.55
C TYR A 95 -6.79 1.03 -3.70
N VAL A 96 -5.94 1.99 -4.02
CA VAL A 96 -5.90 3.30 -3.37
C VAL A 96 -6.21 4.36 -4.42
N SER A 97 -7.35 5.04 -4.28
CA SER A 97 -7.83 6.05 -5.24
C SER A 97 -7.20 7.44 -5.06
N SER A 98 -6.36 7.62 -4.06
CA SER A 98 -5.68 8.87 -3.75
C SER A 98 -4.20 8.62 -3.46
N ASN A 99 -3.53 9.52 -2.77
CA ASN A 99 -2.10 9.46 -2.49
C ASN A 99 -1.76 8.36 -1.48
N VAL A 100 -0.62 7.71 -1.69
CA VAL A 100 0.06 6.88 -0.69
C VAL A 100 1.32 7.61 -0.27
N THR A 101 1.47 7.86 1.03
CA THR A 101 2.69 8.45 1.61
C THR A 101 3.42 7.39 2.40
N ILE A 102 4.67 7.12 2.05
CA ILE A 102 5.57 6.23 2.79
C ILE A 102 6.58 7.14 3.51
N ALA A 103 6.47 7.22 4.82
CA ALA A 103 7.31 8.09 5.66
C ALA A 103 8.62 7.42 6.12
N ASP A 104 8.79 6.14 5.86
CA ASP A 104 10.02 5.42 6.17
C ASP A 104 11.19 5.98 5.35
N THR A 105 12.30 6.27 6.01
CA THR A 105 13.52 6.86 5.42
C THR A 105 14.63 5.83 5.20
N THR A 106 14.30 4.55 5.27
CA THR A 106 15.28 3.46 5.06
C THR A 106 15.90 3.55 3.67
N THR A 107 17.22 3.72 3.61
CA THR A 107 17.97 3.79 2.37
C THR A 107 18.01 2.44 1.68
N THR A 108 17.74 2.42 0.39
CA THR A 108 17.85 1.23 -0.44
C THR A 108 19.31 0.99 -0.81
N THR A 109 19.83 -0.17 -0.45
CA THR A 109 21.17 -0.65 -0.85
C THR A 109 21.10 -1.89 -1.75
N SER A 110 19.92 -2.48 -1.87
CA SER A 110 19.63 -3.65 -2.72
C SER A 110 18.13 -3.75 -2.98
N LYS A 111 17.71 -4.64 -3.87
CA LYS A 111 16.29 -4.94 -4.14
C LYS A 111 15.52 -5.54 -2.96
N THR A 112 16.20 -5.89 -1.89
CA THR A 112 15.61 -6.46 -0.65
C THR A 112 15.55 -5.47 0.50
N THR A 113 16.04 -4.24 0.33
CA THR A 113 16.07 -3.16 1.34
C THR A 113 15.29 -1.94 0.84
N GLY A 114 15.05 -0.99 1.73
CA GLY A 114 14.36 0.27 1.42
C GLY A 114 12.92 0.33 1.93
N ALA A 115 12.39 1.54 2.00
CA ALA A 115 11.05 1.85 2.47
C ALA A 115 9.94 1.21 1.60
N VAL A 116 10.19 1.05 0.31
CA VAL A 116 9.29 0.35 -0.63
C VAL A 116 10.05 -0.81 -1.28
N LYS A 117 9.50 -2.01 -1.14
CA LYS A 117 10.04 -3.24 -1.75
C LYS A 117 9.00 -3.81 -2.72
N ILE A 118 9.36 -3.92 -4.00
CA ILE A 118 8.51 -4.48 -5.04
C ILE A 118 9.24 -5.66 -5.64
N THR A 119 8.71 -6.87 -5.43
CA THR A 119 9.30 -8.12 -5.95
C THR A 119 8.99 -8.34 -7.43
N GLY A 120 7.92 -7.75 -7.91
CA GLY A 120 7.51 -7.79 -9.32
C GLY A 120 7.86 -6.52 -10.07
N GLY A 121 7.17 -6.26 -11.16
CA GLY A 121 7.32 -5.04 -11.94
C GLY A 121 6.63 -3.84 -11.31
N LEU A 122 7.16 -2.64 -11.53
CA LEU A 122 6.52 -1.36 -11.21
C LEU A 122 6.06 -0.70 -12.51
N GLY A 123 4.75 -0.53 -12.67
CA GLY A 123 4.15 0.28 -13.74
C GLY A 123 3.90 1.69 -13.24
N VAL A 124 4.43 2.70 -13.95
CA VAL A 124 4.21 4.12 -13.66
C VAL A 124 3.66 4.79 -14.91
N GLY A 125 2.40 5.26 -14.84
CA GLY A 125 1.74 5.96 -15.96
C GLY A 125 2.11 7.44 -16.08
N GLY A 126 2.83 8.00 -15.10
CA GLY A 126 3.30 9.38 -15.07
C GLY A 126 4.80 9.49 -14.84
N ASN A 127 5.24 10.59 -14.30
CA ASN A 127 6.65 10.87 -14.04
C ASN A 127 7.14 10.25 -12.73
N ILE A 128 8.42 9.85 -12.70
CA ILE A 128 9.15 9.53 -11.48
C ILE A 128 10.04 10.73 -11.15
N HIS A 129 9.82 11.35 -9.99
CA HIS A 129 10.68 12.39 -9.45
C HIS A 129 11.53 11.79 -8.33
N ALA A 130 12.83 11.69 -8.55
CA ALA A 130 13.76 11.13 -7.58
C ALA A 130 15.10 11.85 -7.64
N THR A 131 15.78 11.99 -6.50
CA THR A 131 17.14 12.58 -6.43
C THR A 131 18.16 11.67 -7.12
N HIS A 132 18.02 10.35 -6.95
CA HIS A 132 18.87 9.34 -7.59
C HIS A 132 18.03 8.15 -8.01
N VAL A 133 18.32 7.60 -9.18
CA VAL A 133 17.78 6.34 -9.68
C VAL A 133 18.94 5.44 -10.07
N ASN A 134 18.97 4.22 -9.56
CA ASN A 134 19.98 3.22 -9.89
C ASN A 134 19.31 2.05 -10.63
N PHE A 135 19.75 1.79 -11.85
CA PHE A 135 19.27 0.68 -12.66
C PHE A 135 20.42 -0.32 -12.89
N GLU A 136 20.14 -1.61 -12.79
CA GLU A 136 21.08 -2.65 -13.25
C GLU A 136 21.17 -2.63 -14.78
N ASP A 137 20.01 -2.57 -15.46
CA ASP A 137 19.89 -2.44 -16.92
C ASP A 137 18.82 -1.41 -17.27
N VAL A 138 19.03 -0.67 -18.34
CA VAL A 138 18.06 0.24 -18.92
C VAL A 138 17.71 -0.20 -20.34
N VAL A 139 16.45 -0.60 -20.56
CA VAL A 139 15.89 -0.83 -21.89
C VAL A 139 14.80 0.23 -22.09
N ALA A 140 14.99 1.14 -23.03
CA ALA A 140 14.09 2.25 -23.29
C ALA A 140 14.01 2.54 -24.80
N ASP A 141 12.86 3.00 -25.27
CA ASP A 141 12.68 3.47 -26.64
C ASP A 141 13.47 4.75 -26.89
N SER A 142 13.60 5.59 -25.89
CA SER A 142 14.45 6.80 -25.90
C SER A 142 14.90 7.18 -24.50
N ILE A 143 16.09 7.79 -24.41
CA ILE A 143 16.59 8.45 -23.21
C ILE A 143 16.93 9.87 -23.59
N VAL A 144 16.25 10.85 -22.97
CA VAL A 144 16.52 12.28 -23.14
C VAL A 144 17.17 12.81 -21.87
N VAL A 145 18.33 13.44 -21.99
CA VAL A 145 19.05 14.11 -20.91
C VAL A 145 19.05 15.60 -21.21
N GLU A 146 18.29 16.35 -20.42
CA GLU A 146 18.13 17.81 -20.61
C GLU A 146 19.18 18.64 -19.83
N ASP A 147 20.05 17.99 -19.05
CA ASP A 147 21.11 18.66 -18.32
C ASP A 147 22.13 19.22 -19.32
N THR A 148 22.45 20.52 -19.20
CA THR A 148 23.36 21.26 -20.07
C THR A 148 24.77 21.35 -19.50
N THR A 149 25.12 20.60 -18.47
CA THR A 149 26.46 20.61 -17.87
C THR A 149 27.53 20.21 -18.90
N VAL A 150 28.44 21.12 -19.18
CA VAL A 150 29.55 20.89 -20.13
C VAL A 150 30.54 19.89 -19.52
N SER A 151 30.92 18.90 -20.30
CA SER A 151 31.99 17.97 -19.92
C SER A 151 33.35 18.62 -20.17
N SER A 152 34.15 18.74 -19.12
CA SER A 152 35.54 19.17 -19.19
C SER A 152 36.53 18.05 -18.84
N SER A 153 36.02 16.90 -18.45
CA SER A 153 36.81 15.69 -18.15
C SER A 153 35.91 14.46 -18.13
N LYS A 154 36.49 13.27 -18.05
CA LYS A 154 35.75 11.99 -17.91
C LYS A 154 34.88 11.86 -16.63
N THR A 155 35.02 12.81 -15.71
CA THR A 155 34.28 12.85 -14.45
C THR A 155 33.23 13.95 -14.38
N THR A 156 33.07 14.74 -15.44
CA THR A 156 32.13 15.85 -15.55
C THR A 156 31.20 15.67 -16.76
N GLY A 157 30.12 16.45 -16.81
CA GLY A 157 29.16 16.44 -17.92
C GLY A 157 27.80 15.79 -17.54
N ALA A 158 26.81 16.08 -18.36
CA ALA A 158 25.42 15.60 -18.18
C ALA A 158 25.31 14.06 -18.23
N VAL A 159 26.13 13.43 -19.10
CA VAL A 159 26.20 11.98 -19.20
C VAL A 159 27.63 11.52 -18.93
N LYS A 160 27.84 10.65 -17.98
CA LYS A 160 29.14 10.05 -17.62
C LYS A 160 29.07 8.54 -17.79
N ILE A 161 29.91 7.97 -18.64
CA ILE A 161 29.98 6.55 -18.91
C ILE A 161 31.34 6.04 -18.44
N ALA A 162 31.36 5.25 -17.39
CA ALA A 162 32.60 4.70 -16.83
C ALA A 162 33.16 3.52 -17.64
N GLY A 163 32.31 2.84 -18.41
CA GLY A 163 32.68 1.74 -19.30
C GLY A 163 32.74 2.18 -20.76
N GLY A 164 32.55 1.25 -21.66
CA GLY A 164 32.49 1.52 -23.09
C GLY A 164 31.11 2.01 -23.54
N LEU A 165 31.09 2.85 -24.58
CA LEU A 165 29.87 3.24 -25.31
C LEU A 165 29.84 2.50 -26.64
N GLY A 166 28.83 1.60 -26.82
CA GLY A 166 28.51 0.96 -28.09
C GLY A 166 27.40 1.74 -28.78
N VAL A 167 27.65 2.21 -30.03
CA VAL A 167 26.62 2.87 -30.84
C VAL A 167 26.51 2.13 -32.15
N SER A 168 25.35 1.48 -32.40
CA SER A 168 25.09 0.76 -33.66
C SER A 168 24.68 1.69 -34.81
N GLY A 169 24.27 2.91 -34.52
CA GLY A 169 23.89 3.94 -35.49
C GLY A 169 24.88 5.09 -35.55
N ALA A 170 24.43 6.28 -35.93
CA ALA A 170 25.22 7.47 -35.99
C ALA A 170 25.30 8.16 -34.61
N LEU A 171 26.47 8.71 -34.29
CA LEU A 171 26.66 9.62 -33.16
C LEU A 171 26.73 11.05 -33.73
N PHE A 172 25.78 11.90 -33.32
CA PHE A 172 25.73 13.30 -33.73
C PHE A 172 26.20 14.19 -32.58
N GLY A 173 27.13 15.08 -32.86
CA GLY A 173 27.63 16.07 -31.91
C GLY A 173 28.29 17.22 -32.67
N SER A 174 28.36 18.43 -32.09
CA SER A 174 29.02 19.58 -32.68
C SER A 174 30.55 19.47 -32.61
N THR A 175 31.06 18.83 -31.56
CA THR A 175 32.49 18.59 -31.35
C THR A 175 32.65 17.24 -30.64
N ALA A 176 33.72 16.52 -30.96
CA ALA A 176 34.15 15.34 -30.22
C ALA A 176 35.63 15.55 -29.84
N GLU A 177 35.91 15.58 -28.54
CA GLU A 177 37.25 15.55 -27.98
C GLU A 177 37.55 14.14 -27.51
N LEU A 178 38.59 13.51 -28.05
CA LEU A 178 38.95 12.13 -27.84
C LEU A 178 40.36 12.08 -27.28
N ASP A 179 40.52 11.99 -25.98
CA ASP A 179 41.81 11.84 -25.31
C ASP A 179 42.25 10.37 -25.30
N GLY A 180 43.51 10.12 -25.66
CA GLY A 180 44.10 8.80 -25.61
C GLY A 180 43.62 7.80 -26.68
N ILE A 181 43.25 8.25 -27.86
CA ILE A 181 42.79 7.36 -28.95
C ILE A 181 43.91 6.43 -29.40
N THR A 182 43.70 5.13 -29.27
CA THR A 182 44.61 4.10 -29.77
C THR A 182 44.26 3.68 -31.20
N LYS A 183 43.01 3.82 -31.66
CA LYS A 183 42.59 3.43 -33.00
C LYS A 183 41.28 4.09 -33.43
N VAL A 184 41.27 4.89 -34.51
CA VAL A 184 40.09 5.23 -35.30
C VAL A 184 40.18 4.51 -36.64
N THR A 185 39.33 3.46 -36.82
CA THR A 185 39.21 2.79 -38.12
C THR A 185 38.06 3.36 -38.89
N ASN A 186 38.31 4.16 -39.90
CA ASN A 186 37.31 4.56 -40.89
C ASN A 186 37.32 3.53 -42.04
N SER A 187 36.23 2.79 -42.21
CA SER A 187 36.08 1.81 -43.30
C SER A 187 35.44 2.40 -44.55
N THR A 188 35.14 3.71 -44.60
CA THR A 188 34.68 4.37 -45.82
C THR A 188 35.87 4.82 -46.62
N ALA A 189 36.24 4.06 -47.63
CA ALA A 189 37.05 4.57 -48.72
C ALA A 189 36.28 5.73 -49.37
N SER A 190 36.76 6.94 -49.22
CA SER A 190 36.31 8.07 -50.03
C SER A 190 36.66 7.75 -51.49
N SER A 191 35.69 7.42 -52.30
CA SER A 191 35.84 7.46 -53.75
C SER A 191 35.83 8.96 -54.15
N ALA A 192 36.97 9.59 -54.06
CA ALA A 192 37.21 10.85 -54.75
C ALA A 192 37.23 10.55 -56.28
N LYS A 193 36.30 11.14 -56.97
CA LYS A 193 36.45 11.54 -58.39
C LYS A 193 36.14 13.01 -58.48
#